data_15741766795b7f795073a1173daea0d0
#
_entry.id   15741766795b7f795073a1173daea0d0
#
_cell.length_a   1.000
_cell.length_b   1.000
_cell.length_c   1.000
_cell.angle_alpha   90.00
_cell.angle_beta   90.00
_cell.angle_gamma   90.00
#
_symmetry.space_group_name_H-M   'P 1'
#
loop_
_entity.id
_entity.type
_entity.pdbx_description
1 polymer ?
#
loop_
_entity_poly.entity_id
_entity_poly.type
_entity_poly.pdbx_seq_one_letter_code
_entity_poly.pdbx_strand_id
1 'polypeptide(L)'
;HLGNYLGAIKNWVSLQNDFFSIFSIVDLHAITVPQEPSKLKSSTQEVTAAIIASGIDPKNAIVFNQSSVKEHAELAWIFNCVCRIGWLNRMTQFKEKAGKNKEKATVGLYGYPVLMAADILLYKATHVPVGDDQKQHIELARDIASSFNNMFTPDDQIGYFSLPEPQILGQATRVMSLRDGTKKMSKSDTSDA
;
A
#
# COMPACT_ATOMS: atom_id res chain seq x y z
N HIS A 1 1.85 -15.25 -7.48
CA HIS A 1 2.65 -15.67 -8.62
C HIS A 1 4.11 -15.25 -8.47
N LEU A 2 4.98 -15.82 -9.30
CA LEU A 2 6.43 -15.62 -9.25
C LEU A 2 6.83 -14.13 -9.28
N GLY A 3 6.11 -13.30 -10.04
CA GLY A 3 6.34 -11.86 -10.11
C GLY A 3 6.15 -11.14 -8.79
N ASN A 4 5.15 -11.52 -7.98
CA ASN A 4 4.95 -10.95 -6.65
C ASN A 4 6.06 -11.39 -5.68
N TYR A 5 6.45 -12.66 -5.76
CA TYR A 5 7.51 -13.18 -4.92
C TYR A 5 8.85 -12.49 -5.19
N LEU A 6 9.28 -12.46 -6.45
CA LEU A 6 10.57 -11.87 -6.83
C LEU A 6 10.60 -10.34 -6.74
N GLY A 7 9.46 -9.70 -7.07
CA GLY A 7 9.37 -8.24 -7.10
C GLY A 7 9.15 -7.58 -5.73
N ALA A 8 8.62 -8.32 -4.76
CA ALA A 8 8.28 -7.76 -3.46
C ALA A 8 8.67 -8.67 -2.29
N ILE A 9 8.07 -9.87 -2.17
CA ILE A 9 8.13 -10.68 -0.95
C ILE A 9 9.56 -11.09 -0.60
N LYS A 10 10.37 -11.48 -1.58
CA LYS A 10 11.79 -11.83 -1.37
C LYS A 10 12.58 -10.70 -0.70
N ASN A 11 12.31 -9.46 -1.11
CA ASN A 11 12.95 -8.29 -0.55
C ASN A 11 12.46 -8.01 0.88
N TRP A 12 11.15 -8.18 1.13
CA TRP A 12 10.58 -8.03 2.47
C TRP A 12 11.17 -9.02 3.47
N VAL A 13 11.38 -10.27 3.05
CA VAL A 13 12.05 -11.29 3.87
C VAL A 13 13.47 -10.88 4.25
N SER A 14 14.21 -10.22 3.35
CA SER A 14 15.54 -9.69 3.68
C SER A 14 15.46 -8.53 4.66
N LEU A 15 14.54 -7.58 4.42
CA LEU A 15 14.43 -6.34 5.22
C LEU A 15 14.03 -6.57 6.67
N GLN A 16 13.27 -7.64 6.99
CA GLN A 16 12.89 -7.93 8.37
C GLN A 16 14.10 -8.20 9.30
N ASN A 17 15.27 -8.49 8.75
CA ASN A 17 16.49 -8.69 9.52
C ASN A 17 17.18 -7.37 9.89
N ASP A 18 16.94 -6.31 9.10
CA ASP A 18 17.61 -5.03 9.24
C ASP A 18 16.70 -3.97 9.88
N PHE A 19 15.37 -4.16 9.79
CA PHE A 19 14.37 -3.21 10.25
C PHE A 19 13.29 -3.87 11.09
N PHE A 20 12.79 -3.16 12.10
CA PHE A 20 11.53 -3.53 12.74
C PHE A 20 10.40 -3.40 11.72
N SER A 21 9.90 -4.52 11.24
CA SER A 21 9.01 -4.59 10.08
C SER A 21 7.56 -4.84 10.48
N ILE A 22 6.64 -4.14 9.82
CA ILE A 22 5.19 -4.26 10.00
C ILE A 22 4.58 -4.62 8.64
N PHE A 23 3.87 -5.74 8.57
CA PHE A 23 3.19 -6.23 7.38
C PHE A 23 1.68 -6.27 7.61
N SER A 24 0.96 -5.41 6.91
CA SER A 24 -0.50 -5.36 6.94
C SER A 24 -1.12 -6.10 5.76
N ILE A 25 -2.08 -6.97 6.03
CA ILE A 25 -2.92 -7.59 5.00
C ILE A 25 -4.07 -6.63 4.73
N VAL A 26 -4.04 -5.98 3.58
CA VAL A 26 -4.81 -4.76 3.28
C VAL A 26 -6.22 -5.05 2.75
N ASP A 27 -7.06 -5.65 3.57
CA ASP A 27 -8.44 -6.02 3.24
C ASP A 27 -9.36 -4.81 3.04
N LEU A 28 -9.11 -3.68 3.72
CA LEU A 28 -9.84 -2.43 3.47
C LEU A 28 -9.51 -1.85 2.08
N HIS A 29 -8.29 -2.01 1.60
CA HIS A 29 -7.97 -1.65 0.21
C HIS A 29 -8.61 -2.61 -0.79
N ALA A 30 -8.73 -3.88 -0.46
CA ALA A 30 -9.36 -4.87 -1.34
C ALA A 30 -10.81 -4.52 -1.67
N ILE A 31 -11.58 -3.99 -0.73
CA ILE A 31 -12.99 -3.63 -0.92
C ILE A 31 -13.21 -2.33 -1.72
N THR A 32 -12.17 -1.62 -2.12
CA THR A 32 -12.28 -0.47 -3.03
C THR A 32 -12.79 -0.86 -4.43
N VAL A 33 -12.70 -2.14 -4.75
CA VAL A 33 -13.31 -2.78 -5.92
C VAL A 33 -14.25 -3.89 -5.46
N PRO A 34 -15.26 -4.25 -6.26
CA PRO A 34 -16.24 -5.28 -5.87
C PRO A 34 -15.54 -6.58 -5.47
N GLN A 35 -15.90 -7.12 -4.30
CA GLN A 35 -15.42 -8.38 -3.77
C GLN A 35 -16.60 -9.29 -3.41
N GLU A 36 -16.41 -10.59 -3.56
CA GLU A 36 -17.33 -11.59 -2.99
C GLU A 36 -16.94 -11.80 -1.51
N PRO A 37 -17.84 -11.53 -0.53
CA PRO A 37 -17.50 -11.56 0.89
C PRO A 37 -16.90 -12.88 1.37
N SER A 38 -17.40 -14.01 0.87
CA SER A 38 -16.87 -15.34 1.22
C SER A 38 -15.42 -15.53 0.75
N LYS A 39 -15.08 -15.01 -0.44
CA LYS A 39 -13.74 -15.08 -1.01
C LYS A 39 -12.77 -14.09 -0.35
N LEU A 40 -13.25 -12.94 0.11
CA LEU A 40 -12.37 -11.95 0.76
C LEU A 40 -11.71 -12.56 2.00
N LYS A 41 -12.50 -13.26 2.83
CA LYS A 41 -11.97 -13.92 4.05
C LYS A 41 -10.94 -15.00 3.72
N SER A 42 -11.24 -15.89 2.79
CA SER A 42 -10.30 -16.95 2.40
C SER A 42 -9.04 -16.39 1.75
N SER A 43 -9.17 -15.39 0.87
CA SER A 43 -8.02 -14.73 0.24
C SER A 43 -7.12 -14.01 1.26
N THR A 44 -7.70 -13.40 2.30
CA THR A 44 -6.92 -12.79 3.39
C THR A 44 -6.09 -13.85 4.12
N GLN A 45 -6.67 -15.01 4.42
CA GLN A 45 -5.96 -16.13 5.06
C GLN A 45 -4.88 -16.71 4.14
N GLU A 46 -5.18 -16.91 2.86
CA GLU A 46 -4.22 -17.41 1.87
C GLU A 46 -3.02 -16.48 1.70
N VAL A 47 -3.25 -15.17 1.62
CA VAL A 47 -2.17 -14.18 1.50
C VAL A 47 -1.31 -14.18 2.76
N THR A 48 -1.92 -14.23 3.95
CA THR A 48 -1.19 -14.33 5.22
C THR A 48 -0.32 -15.57 5.27
N ALA A 49 -0.88 -16.74 4.92
CA ALA A 49 -0.14 -17.99 4.87
C ALA A 49 1.01 -17.94 3.86
N ALA A 50 0.77 -17.36 2.68
CA ALA A 50 1.78 -17.23 1.63
C ALA A 50 2.95 -16.33 2.06
N ILE A 51 2.69 -15.22 2.76
CA ILE A 51 3.72 -14.31 3.26
C ILE A 51 4.58 -15.02 4.31
N ILE A 52 3.97 -15.71 5.27
CA ILE A 52 4.67 -16.47 6.31
C ILE A 52 5.48 -17.63 5.68
N ALA A 53 4.87 -18.40 4.80
CA ALA A 53 5.53 -19.50 4.09
C ALA A 53 6.70 -19.03 3.21
N SER A 54 6.68 -17.78 2.78
CA SER A 54 7.77 -17.18 1.99
C SER A 54 8.96 -16.72 2.83
N GLY A 55 8.85 -16.77 4.15
CA GLY A 55 9.96 -16.49 5.08
C GLY A 55 9.78 -15.24 5.95
N ILE A 56 8.62 -14.58 5.94
CA ILE A 56 8.31 -13.57 6.95
C ILE A 56 8.09 -14.28 8.30
N ASP A 57 8.90 -13.94 9.29
CA ASP A 57 8.86 -14.54 10.62
C ASP A 57 8.04 -13.69 11.59
N PRO A 58 6.86 -14.14 12.04
CA PRO A 58 6.02 -13.41 13.00
C PRO A 58 6.64 -13.21 14.39
N LYS A 59 7.78 -13.82 14.67
CA LYS A 59 8.56 -13.57 15.90
C LYS A 59 9.43 -12.32 15.79
N ASN A 60 9.83 -11.97 14.57
CA ASN A 60 10.72 -10.85 14.27
C ASN A 60 9.99 -9.66 13.62
N ALA A 61 8.79 -9.88 13.10
CA ALA A 61 7.97 -8.88 12.43
C ALA A 61 6.52 -8.94 12.90
N ILE A 62 5.81 -7.82 12.81
CA ILE A 62 4.37 -7.79 13.05
C ILE A 62 3.64 -8.12 11.75
N VAL A 63 2.75 -9.11 11.79
CA VAL A 63 1.85 -9.45 10.69
C VAL A 63 0.42 -9.38 11.21
N PHE A 64 -0.43 -8.56 10.57
CA PHE A 64 -1.81 -8.39 11.01
C PHE A 64 -2.74 -8.08 9.85
N ASN A 65 -4.06 -8.21 10.10
CA ASN A 65 -5.08 -7.83 9.15
C ASN A 65 -5.47 -6.35 9.37
N GLN A 66 -5.44 -5.53 8.33
CA GLN A 66 -5.68 -4.09 8.39
C GLN A 66 -7.00 -3.73 9.12
N SER A 67 -8.09 -4.42 8.80
CA SER A 67 -9.40 -4.17 9.43
C SER A 67 -9.47 -4.53 10.91
N SER A 68 -8.49 -5.25 11.45
CA SER A 68 -8.41 -5.54 12.89
C SER A 68 -7.98 -4.32 13.71
N VAL A 69 -7.43 -3.29 13.06
CA VAL A 69 -7.00 -2.03 13.66
C VAL A 69 -7.86 -0.91 13.08
N LYS A 70 -8.92 -0.54 13.77
CA LYS A 70 -9.90 0.45 13.30
C LYS A 70 -9.31 1.84 13.08
N GLU A 71 -8.23 2.15 13.75
CA GLU A 71 -7.51 3.42 13.68
C GLU A 71 -7.00 3.74 12.26
N HIS A 72 -6.81 2.74 11.40
CA HIS A 72 -6.53 2.95 9.99
C HIS A 72 -7.64 3.76 9.29
N ALA A 73 -8.89 3.37 9.49
CA ALA A 73 -10.03 4.05 8.91
C ALA A 73 -10.30 5.40 9.60
N GLU A 74 -10.12 5.48 10.91
CA GLU A 74 -10.30 6.71 11.68
C GLU A 74 -9.26 7.77 11.25
N LEU A 75 -7.98 7.39 11.16
CA LEU A 75 -6.92 8.29 10.71
C LEU A 75 -7.09 8.68 9.24
N ALA A 76 -7.53 7.75 8.38
CA ALA A 76 -7.83 8.06 6.99
C ALA A 76 -8.94 9.11 6.88
N TRP A 77 -9.97 9.07 7.74
CA TRP A 77 -10.99 10.11 7.79
C TRP A 77 -10.40 11.47 8.17
N ILE A 78 -9.58 11.53 9.20
CA ILE A 78 -8.88 12.76 9.61
C ILE A 78 -8.04 13.30 8.44
N PHE A 79 -7.28 12.44 7.77
CA PHE A 79 -6.45 12.82 6.63
C PHE A 79 -7.27 13.27 5.41
N ASN A 80 -8.47 12.75 5.20
CA ASN A 80 -9.38 13.26 4.19
C ASN A 80 -9.77 14.72 4.43
N CYS A 81 -9.74 15.18 5.69
CA CYS A 81 -10.00 16.58 6.05
C CYS A 81 -8.75 17.49 5.84
N VAL A 82 -7.58 16.92 5.64
CA VAL A 82 -6.31 17.61 5.39
C VAL A 82 -5.89 17.54 3.92
N CYS A 83 -6.13 16.38 3.29
CA CYS A 83 -5.73 16.09 1.91
C CYS A 83 -6.52 16.94 0.91
N ARG A 84 -5.81 17.59 0.00
CA ARG A 84 -6.45 18.41 -1.03
C ARG A 84 -6.93 17.55 -2.20
N ILE A 85 -8.12 17.81 -2.72
CA ILE A 85 -8.67 17.14 -3.91
C ILE A 85 -7.71 17.23 -5.10
N GLY A 86 -7.02 18.38 -5.28
CA GLY A 86 -6.03 18.56 -6.32
C GLY A 86 -4.84 17.60 -6.26
N TRP A 87 -4.48 17.11 -5.07
CA TRP A 87 -3.44 16.09 -4.90
C TRP A 87 -3.93 14.73 -5.41
N LEU A 88 -5.15 14.34 -5.04
CA LEU A 88 -5.76 13.10 -5.51
C LEU A 88 -5.99 13.09 -7.02
N ASN A 89 -6.35 14.23 -7.61
CA ASN A 89 -6.55 14.35 -9.06
C ASN A 89 -5.26 14.10 -9.87
N ARG A 90 -4.09 14.25 -9.26
CA ARG A 90 -2.80 13.96 -9.91
C ARG A 90 -2.44 12.48 -9.88
N MET A 91 -3.09 11.67 -9.02
CA MET A 91 -2.80 10.25 -8.88
C MET A 91 -3.10 9.49 -10.19
N THR A 92 -2.07 8.88 -10.76
CA THR A 92 -2.16 8.18 -12.05
C THR A 92 -2.96 6.89 -11.96
N GLN A 93 -2.82 6.15 -10.87
CA GLN A 93 -3.49 4.86 -10.67
C GLN A 93 -5.02 4.96 -10.60
N PHE A 94 -5.57 6.06 -10.08
CA PHE A 94 -7.01 6.29 -10.14
C PHE A 94 -7.47 6.39 -11.62
N LYS A 95 -6.72 7.13 -12.43
CA LYS A 95 -7.04 7.32 -13.85
C LYS A 95 -7.01 5.99 -14.62
N GLU A 96 -6.06 5.13 -14.30
CA GLU A 96 -5.92 3.80 -14.92
C GLU A 96 -7.03 2.85 -14.49
N LYS A 97 -7.32 2.76 -13.18
CA LYS A 97 -8.35 1.84 -12.64
C LYS A 97 -9.77 2.26 -12.94
N ALA A 98 -10.07 3.57 -12.92
CA ALA A 98 -11.40 4.08 -13.26
C ALA A 98 -11.70 3.98 -14.77
N GLY A 99 -10.67 3.94 -15.62
CA GLY A 99 -10.79 3.80 -17.06
C GLY A 99 -11.66 4.89 -17.69
N LYS A 100 -12.48 4.50 -18.69
CA LYS A 100 -13.39 5.42 -19.40
C LYS A 100 -14.64 5.79 -18.59
N ASN A 101 -14.98 5.02 -17.56
CA ASN A 101 -16.23 5.19 -16.78
C ASN A 101 -15.96 5.79 -15.39
N LYS A 102 -15.29 6.93 -15.33
CA LYS A 102 -14.96 7.61 -14.06
C LYS A 102 -16.17 7.88 -13.17
N GLU A 103 -17.33 8.11 -13.75
CA GLU A 103 -18.58 8.37 -13.03
C GLU A 103 -19.10 7.14 -12.25
N LYS A 104 -18.67 5.94 -12.62
CA LYS A 104 -18.99 4.69 -11.91
C LYS A 104 -17.94 4.30 -10.86
N ALA A 105 -16.85 5.05 -10.77
CA ALA A 105 -15.82 4.80 -9.78
C ALA A 105 -16.33 5.15 -8.39
N THR A 106 -16.04 4.31 -7.41
CA THR A 106 -16.44 4.55 -6.03
C THR A 106 -15.57 5.62 -5.37
N VAL A 107 -16.11 6.29 -4.35
CA VAL A 107 -15.32 7.22 -3.52
C VAL A 107 -14.12 6.49 -2.87
N GLY A 108 -14.30 5.22 -2.48
CA GLY A 108 -13.21 4.40 -1.95
C GLY A 108 -12.05 4.23 -2.94
N LEU A 109 -12.37 4.01 -4.23
CA LEU A 109 -11.34 3.91 -5.28
C LEU A 109 -10.64 5.26 -5.52
N TYR A 110 -11.32 6.39 -5.31
CA TYR A 110 -10.71 7.71 -5.41
C TYR A 110 -9.86 8.04 -4.18
N GLY A 111 -10.33 7.69 -2.98
CA GLY A 111 -9.74 8.06 -1.69
C GLY A 111 -8.73 7.06 -1.12
N TYR A 112 -8.55 5.85 -1.72
CA TYR A 112 -7.65 4.85 -1.14
C TYR A 112 -6.19 5.34 -0.93
N PRO A 113 -5.64 6.31 -1.68
CA PRO A 113 -4.30 6.81 -1.39
C PRO A 113 -4.21 7.52 -0.03
N VAL A 114 -5.32 8.06 0.47
CA VAL A 114 -5.40 8.66 1.81
C VAL A 114 -5.41 7.56 2.89
N LEU A 115 -6.11 6.45 2.65
CA LEU A 115 -6.05 5.28 3.51
C LEU A 115 -4.64 4.69 3.54
N MET A 116 -3.95 4.62 2.40
CA MET A 116 -2.55 4.18 2.36
C MET A 116 -1.62 5.12 3.15
N ALA A 117 -1.84 6.43 3.09
CA ALA A 117 -1.11 7.37 3.94
C ALA A 117 -1.36 7.11 5.43
N ALA A 118 -2.62 6.79 5.82
CA ALA A 118 -2.94 6.42 7.18
C ALA A 118 -2.23 5.11 7.61
N ASP A 119 -2.21 4.09 6.74
CA ASP A 119 -1.49 2.83 7.00
C ASP A 119 -0.01 3.05 7.34
N ILE A 120 0.62 4.01 6.68
CA ILE A 120 2.03 4.33 6.85
C ILE A 120 2.26 5.20 8.11
N LEU A 121 1.49 6.27 8.22
CA LEU A 121 1.71 7.32 9.23
C LEU A 121 1.23 6.92 10.63
N LEU A 122 0.23 6.03 10.74
CA LEU A 122 -0.26 5.50 12.00
C LEU A 122 0.87 4.88 12.84
N TYR A 123 1.78 4.19 12.18
CA TYR A 123 2.93 3.52 12.81
C TYR A 123 4.21 4.36 12.80
N LYS A 124 4.12 5.62 12.35
CA LYS A 124 5.29 6.50 12.20
C LYS A 124 6.41 5.84 11.38
N ALA A 125 6.03 5.10 10.33
CA ALA A 125 6.98 4.40 9.50
C ALA A 125 8.03 5.36 8.93
N THR A 126 9.29 5.00 9.05
CA THR A 126 10.41 5.79 8.53
C THR A 126 10.76 5.43 7.10
N HIS A 127 10.60 4.15 6.75
CA HIS A 127 10.90 3.59 5.43
C HIS A 127 9.73 2.75 4.93
N VAL A 128 9.40 2.87 3.66
CA VAL A 128 8.34 2.09 3.02
C VAL A 128 8.90 1.45 1.75
N PRO A 129 9.07 0.12 1.72
CA PRO A 129 9.53 -0.57 0.54
C PRO A 129 8.44 -0.57 -0.53
N VAL A 130 8.71 0.07 -1.65
CA VAL A 130 7.76 0.23 -2.75
C VAL A 130 8.42 0.04 -4.11
N GLY A 131 7.63 -0.39 -5.09
CA GLY A 131 8.01 -0.31 -6.49
C GLY A 131 7.88 1.13 -7.03
N ASP A 132 8.51 1.40 -8.17
CA ASP A 132 8.49 2.74 -8.79
C ASP A 132 7.07 3.26 -9.05
N ASP A 133 6.12 2.38 -9.36
CA ASP A 133 4.72 2.70 -9.59
C ASP A 133 3.98 3.18 -8.33
N GLN A 134 4.52 2.93 -7.14
CA GLN A 134 3.95 3.35 -5.85
C GLN A 134 4.64 4.59 -5.25
N LYS A 135 5.70 5.10 -5.86
CA LYS A 135 6.43 6.26 -5.37
C LYS A 135 5.51 7.48 -5.16
N GLN A 136 4.58 7.72 -6.08
CA GLN A 136 3.63 8.82 -6.00
C GLN A 136 2.73 8.74 -4.75
N HIS A 137 2.42 7.53 -4.26
CA HIS A 137 1.64 7.35 -3.02
C HIS A 137 2.44 7.73 -1.79
N ILE A 138 3.75 7.46 -1.77
CA ILE A 138 4.63 7.87 -0.67
C ILE A 138 4.80 9.40 -0.67
N GLU A 139 4.91 10.02 -1.84
CA GLU A 139 4.93 11.48 -1.96
C GLU A 139 3.63 12.10 -1.41
N LEU A 140 2.46 11.52 -1.72
CA LEU A 140 1.20 11.96 -1.15
C LEU A 140 1.16 11.81 0.38
N ALA A 141 1.64 10.69 0.92
CA ALA A 141 1.72 10.49 2.37
C ALA A 141 2.61 11.55 3.04
N ARG A 142 3.73 11.92 2.42
CA ARG A 142 4.62 13.00 2.87
C ARG A 142 3.93 14.38 2.82
N ASP A 143 3.19 14.67 1.75
CA ASP A 143 2.43 15.91 1.61
C ASP A 143 1.34 16.02 2.70
N ILE A 144 0.63 14.93 2.98
CA ILE A 144 -0.38 14.87 4.05
C ILE A 144 0.28 15.06 5.42
N ALA A 145 1.38 14.35 5.71
CA ALA A 145 2.12 14.47 6.97
C ALA A 145 2.64 15.91 7.18
N SER A 146 3.23 16.51 6.14
CA SER A 146 3.73 17.90 6.19
C SER A 146 2.59 18.89 6.43
N SER A 147 1.47 18.73 5.72
CA SER A 147 0.32 19.61 5.89
C SER A 147 -0.28 19.48 7.29
N PHE A 148 -0.42 18.26 7.81
CA PHE A 148 -0.90 18.02 9.16
C PHE A 148 0.03 18.63 10.22
N ASN A 149 1.33 18.39 10.09
CA ASN A 149 2.32 18.95 11.00
C ASN A 149 2.26 20.49 11.01
N ASN A 150 2.21 21.14 9.85
CA ASN A 150 2.11 22.59 9.74
C ASN A 150 0.83 23.17 10.34
N MET A 151 -0.28 22.40 10.32
CA MET A 151 -1.57 22.87 10.84
C MET A 151 -1.71 22.67 12.35
N PHE A 152 -1.11 21.61 12.90
CA PHE A 152 -1.42 21.15 14.25
C PHE A 152 -0.23 21.00 15.19
N THR A 153 1.00 21.18 14.70
CA THR A 153 2.20 21.18 15.55
C THR A 153 2.63 22.63 15.84
N PRO A 154 2.85 23.02 17.11
CA PRO A 154 3.43 24.30 17.45
C PRO A 154 4.80 24.51 16.78
N ASP A 155 5.15 25.76 16.46
CA ASP A 155 6.37 26.12 15.72
C ASP A 155 7.69 25.68 16.40
N ASP A 156 7.67 25.49 17.71
CA ASP A 156 8.82 25.08 18.53
C ASP A 156 8.91 23.56 18.76
N GLN A 157 8.03 22.77 18.14
CA GLN A 157 7.97 21.33 18.35
C GLN A 157 8.28 20.53 17.09
N ILE A 158 8.79 19.30 17.31
CA ILE A 158 8.96 18.32 16.24
C ILE A 158 7.59 17.93 15.70
N GLY A 159 7.46 17.83 14.38
CA GLY A 159 6.21 17.45 13.72
C GLY A 159 5.64 16.12 14.24
N TYR A 160 4.33 16.04 14.33
CA TYR A 160 3.61 14.87 14.86
C TYR A 160 3.86 13.59 14.06
N PHE A 161 3.90 13.71 12.74
CA PHE A 161 4.21 12.61 11.83
C PHE A 161 5.61 12.77 11.24
N SER A 162 6.36 11.66 11.18
CA SER A 162 7.59 11.56 10.39
C SER A 162 7.27 11.59 8.89
N LEU A 163 8.22 12.04 8.08
CA LEU A 163 8.10 11.99 6.62
C LEU A 163 8.70 10.66 6.14
N PRO A 164 7.89 9.69 5.69
CA PRO A 164 8.40 8.39 5.29
C PRO A 164 9.27 8.47 4.03
N GLU A 165 10.34 7.69 3.99
CA GLU A 165 11.22 7.57 2.83
C GLU A 165 10.83 6.38 1.97
N PRO A 166 10.63 6.55 0.65
CA PRO A 166 10.43 5.42 -0.24
C PRO A 166 11.73 4.62 -0.33
N GLN A 167 11.67 3.35 0.03
CA GLN A 167 12.79 2.43 -0.13
C GLN A 167 12.61 1.66 -1.43
N ILE A 168 13.26 2.13 -2.48
CA ILE A 168 13.26 1.45 -3.78
C ILE A 168 14.30 0.34 -3.70
N LEU A 169 13.81 -0.87 -3.48
CA LEU A 169 14.64 -2.07 -3.35
C LEU A 169 15.19 -2.48 -4.71
N GLY A 170 16.46 -2.13 -4.95
CA GLY A 170 17.21 -2.55 -6.11
C GLY A 170 16.57 -2.20 -7.45
N GLN A 171 17.15 -2.58 -8.57
CA GLN A 171 16.40 -2.67 -9.82
C GLN A 171 15.32 -3.74 -9.59
N ALA A 172 14.11 -3.30 -9.17
CA ALA A 172 12.93 -4.15 -9.20
C ALA A 172 12.78 -4.58 -10.64
N THR A 173 13.42 -5.69 -10.97
CA THR A 173 13.39 -6.27 -12.29
C THR A 173 11.92 -6.49 -12.55
N ARG A 174 11.35 -5.65 -13.40
CA ARG A 174 9.98 -5.81 -13.86
C ARG A 174 9.86 -7.22 -14.38
N VAL A 175 9.30 -8.10 -13.55
CA VAL A 175 9.19 -9.52 -13.92
C VAL A 175 8.24 -9.60 -15.09
N MET A 176 8.78 -9.96 -16.23
CA MET A 176 8.04 -10.04 -17.48
C MET A 176 7.28 -11.36 -17.55
N SER A 177 6.18 -11.37 -18.30
CA SER A 177 5.42 -12.59 -18.57
C SER A 177 6.33 -13.65 -19.20
N LEU A 178 6.24 -14.89 -18.75
CA LEU A 178 6.98 -16.01 -19.34
C LEU A 178 6.50 -16.36 -20.75
N ARG A 179 5.35 -15.83 -21.17
CA ARG A 179 4.77 -16.04 -22.52
C ARG A 179 5.03 -14.89 -23.46
N ASP A 180 5.07 -13.68 -22.95
CA ASP A 180 5.29 -12.47 -23.72
C ASP A 180 6.25 -11.57 -22.97
N GLY A 181 7.53 -11.66 -23.30
CA GLY A 181 8.59 -10.89 -22.66
C GLY A 181 8.46 -9.36 -22.80
N THR A 182 7.47 -8.87 -23.54
CA THR A 182 7.17 -7.43 -23.65
C THR A 182 6.14 -6.97 -22.62
N LYS A 183 5.41 -7.89 -21.98
CA LYS A 183 4.35 -7.60 -21.00
C LYS A 183 4.80 -7.92 -19.58
N LYS A 184 4.36 -7.09 -18.61
CA LYS A 184 4.55 -7.39 -17.19
C LYS A 184 3.75 -8.64 -16.81
N MET A 185 4.36 -9.54 -16.01
CA MET A 185 3.65 -10.68 -15.45
C MET A 185 2.45 -10.20 -14.61
N SER A 186 1.27 -10.75 -14.89
CA SER A 186 0.02 -10.39 -14.22
C SER A 186 -0.72 -11.61 -13.71
N LYS A 187 -1.29 -11.51 -12.50
CA LYS A 187 -2.16 -12.55 -11.92
C LYS A 187 -3.46 -12.74 -12.70
N SER A 188 -3.91 -11.71 -13.41
CA SER A 188 -5.13 -11.72 -14.21
C SER A 188 -4.93 -12.21 -15.65
N ASP A 189 -3.74 -12.67 -16.01
CA ASP A 189 -3.51 -13.30 -17.30
C ASP A 189 -4.22 -14.66 -17.30
N THR A 190 -5.23 -14.79 -18.14
CA THR A 190 -6.13 -15.97 -18.25
C THR A 190 -5.46 -17.18 -18.86
N SER A 191 -4.25 -17.40 -18.60
CA SER A 191 -3.51 -18.54 -19.14
C SER A 191 -3.49 -19.70 -18.16
N ASP A 192 -3.92 -20.84 -18.62
CA ASP A 192 -3.77 -22.16 -17.99
C ASP A 192 -2.28 -22.49 -17.76
N ALA A 193 -1.73 -22.01 -16.64
CA ALA A 193 -0.40 -22.36 -16.18
C ALA A 193 -0.43 -22.60 -14.69
#